data_4ecf10f715ca3c25e5c743c650f222f3
#
_entry.id   4ecf10f715ca3c25e5c743c650f222f3
#
_cell.length_a   1.000
_cell.length_b   1.000
_cell.length_c   1.000
_cell.angle_alpha   90.00
_cell.angle_beta   90.00
_cell.angle_gamma   90.00
#
_symmetry.space_group_name_H-M   'P 1'
#
loop_
_entity.id
_entity.type
_entity.pdbx_description
1 polymer ?
#
loop_
_entity_poly.entity_id
_entity_poly.type
_entity_poly.pdbx_seq_one_letter_code
_entity_poly.pdbx_strand_id
1 'polypeptide(L)' 'EKTITAKDTSGDATKLKIEVTVNVKVFLNGVYESNLEIKEDFIYDNNSNTFELKTYENEIKNNLAEAVVDKILFKLANNL' A
#
# COMPACT_ATOMS: atom_id res chain seq x y z
N GLU A 1 -6.43 -0.23 0.87
CA GLU A 1 -7.55 -1.16 0.69
C GLU A 1 -7.18 -2.57 1.14
N LYS A 2 -8.07 -3.22 1.85
CA LYS A 2 -7.88 -4.57 2.35
C LYS A 2 -8.79 -5.52 1.59
N THR A 3 -8.23 -6.60 1.03
CA THR A 3 -9.00 -7.59 0.30
C THR A 3 -8.62 -9.00 0.75
N ILE A 4 -9.54 -9.95 0.52
CA ILE A 4 -9.31 -11.38 0.78
C ILE A 4 -8.77 -12.00 -0.51
N THR A 5 -7.60 -12.66 -0.45
CA THR A 5 -6.98 -13.28 -1.61
C THR A 5 -7.05 -14.80 -1.62
N ALA A 6 -7.33 -15.42 -0.48
CA ALA A 6 -7.48 -16.87 -0.38
C ALA A 6 -8.41 -17.24 0.76
N LYS A 7 -9.12 -18.35 0.61
CA LYS A 7 -10.02 -18.90 1.62
C LYS A 7 -9.75 -20.39 1.77
N ASP A 8 -10.07 -20.93 2.96
CA ASP A 8 -9.99 -22.37 3.19
C ASP A 8 -11.25 -23.09 2.69
N THR A 9 -11.34 -24.40 2.92
CA THR A 9 -12.47 -25.21 2.45
C THR A 9 -13.78 -24.87 3.15
N SER A 10 -13.74 -24.25 4.34
CA SER A 10 -14.94 -23.78 5.03
C SER A 10 -15.34 -22.35 4.63
N GLY A 11 -14.61 -21.71 3.76
CA GLY A 11 -14.88 -20.36 3.29
C GLY A 11 -14.26 -19.26 4.15
N ASP A 12 -13.47 -19.62 5.16
CA ASP A 12 -12.79 -18.65 6.00
C ASP A 12 -11.55 -18.08 5.27
N ALA A 13 -11.31 -16.78 5.43
CA ALA A 13 -10.17 -16.13 4.82
C ALA A 13 -8.86 -16.65 5.39
N THR A 14 -7.93 -17.10 4.53
CA THR A 14 -6.60 -17.57 4.92
C THR A 14 -5.51 -16.57 4.55
N LYS A 15 -5.72 -15.81 3.49
CA LYS A 15 -4.79 -14.78 3.02
C LYS A 15 -5.52 -13.47 2.83
N LEU A 16 -4.87 -12.39 3.20
CA LEU A 16 -5.39 -11.03 3.06
C LEU A 16 -4.37 -10.19 2.29
N LYS A 17 -4.85 -9.14 1.65
CA LYS A 17 -3.99 -8.19 0.95
C LYS A 17 -4.33 -6.77 1.37
N ILE A 18 -3.30 -5.99 1.66
CA ILE A 18 -3.42 -4.54 1.85
C ILE A 18 -2.79 -3.87 0.64
N GLU A 19 -3.53 -2.95 0.03
CA GLU A 19 -3.06 -2.16 -1.09
C GLU A 19 -3.15 -0.68 -0.75
N VAL A 20 -2.06 0.05 -1.04
CA VAL A 20 -2.00 1.50 -0.88
C VAL A 20 -1.74 2.11 -2.25
N THR A 21 -2.61 3.03 -2.65
CA THR A 21 -2.47 3.78 -3.90
C THR A 21 -2.38 5.25 -3.58
N VAL A 22 -1.37 5.92 -4.13
CA VAL A 22 -1.17 7.36 -3.94
C VAL A 22 -1.02 8.01 -5.30
N ASN A 23 -1.80 9.08 -5.51
CA ASN A 23 -1.70 9.90 -6.71
C ASN A 23 -1.03 11.22 -6.34
N VAL A 24 0.07 11.52 -7.02
CA VAL A 24 0.84 12.74 -6.80
C VAL A 24 0.74 13.62 -8.04
N LYS A 25 0.31 14.87 -7.85
CA LYS A 25 0.32 15.85 -8.92
C LYS A 25 1.59 16.70 -8.81
N VAL A 26 2.32 16.78 -9.91
CA VAL A 26 3.56 17.55 -9.96
C VAL A 26 3.32 18.87 -10.68
N PHE A 27 3.63 19.97 -10.00
CA PHE A 27 3.52 21.32 -10.55
C PHE A 27 4.91 21.93 -10.61
N LEU A 28 5.18 22.61 -11.71
CA LEU A 28 6.44 23.36 -11.88
C LEU A 28 6.07 24.82 -12.21
N ASN A 29 6.53 25.75 -11.38
CA ASN A 29 6.23 27.18 -11.52
C ASN A 29 4.71 27.47 -11.59
N GLY A 30 3.92 26.70 -10.83
CA GLY A 30 2.46 26.84 -10.81
C GLY A 30 1.74 26.19 -11.98
N VAL A 31 2.46 25.56 -12.90
CA VAL A 31 1.88 24.88 -14.06
C VAL A 31 1.88 23.37 -13.82
N TYR A 32 0.75 22.74 -14.12
CA TYR A 32 0.61 21.30 -14.02
C TYR A 32 1.52 20.59 -15.03
N GLU A 33 2.40 19.72 -14.55
CA GLU A 33 3.35 18.99 -15.39
C GLU A 33 2.96 17.53 -15.59
N SER A 34 2.68 16.82 -14.50
CA SER A 34 2.36 15.39 -14.60
C SER A 34 1.70 14.85 -13.35
N ASN A 35 1.11 13.66 -13.51
CA ASN A 35 0.63 12.83 -12.41
C ASN A 35 1.56 11.64 -12.23
N LEU A 36 1.80 11.30 -10.96
CA LEU A 36 2.45 10.06 -10.61
C LEU A 36 1.45 9.21 -9.83
N GLU A 37 1.25 7.97 -10.25
CA GLU A 37 0.45 7.01 -9.50
C GLU A 37 1.39 5.94 -8.95
N ILE A 38 1.34 5.72 -7.64
CA ILE A 38 2.20 4.76 -6.96
C ILE A 38 1.31 3.78 -6.22
N LYS A 39 1.51 2.50 -6.50
CA LYS A 39 0.81 1.41 -5.84
C LYS A 39 1.79 0.51 -5.14
N GLU A 40 1.47 0.17 -3.90
CA GLU A 40 2.19 -0.83 -3.14
C GLU A 40 1.19 -1.77 -2.50
N ASP A 41 1.52 -3.04 -2.45
CA ASP A 41 0.68 -4.02 -1.79
C ASP A 41 1.50 -5.03 -0.99
N PHE A 42 0.82 -5.74 -0.12
CA PHE A 42 1.42 -6.80 0.70
C PHE A 42 0.36 -7.85 1.00
N ILE A 43 0.70 -9.11 0.76
CA ILE A 43 -0.17 -10.25 1.06
C ILE A 43 0.35 -10.89 2.35
N TYR A 44 -0.56 -11.20 3.27
CA TYR A 44 -0.20 -11.74 4.58
C TYR A 44 -1.23 -12.76 5.03
N ASP A 45 -0.83 -13.59 6.00
CA ASP A 45 -1.69 -14.61 6.56
C ASP A 45 -2.74 -14.01 7.50
N ASN A 46 -3.95 -14.56 7.44
CA ASN A 46 -4.97 -14.21 8.41
C ASN A 46 -4.62 -14.80 9.77
N ASN A 47 -5.01 -14.11 10.83
CA ASN A 47 -4.79 -14.53 12.21
C ASN A 47 -6.13 -14.47 12.95
N SER A 48 -6.46 -15.56 13.67
CA SER A 48 -7.69 -15.60 14.46
C SER A 48 -7.67 -14.66 15.66
N ASN A 49 -6.49 -14.24 16.12
CA ASN A 49 -6.37 -13.23 17.16
C ASN A 49 -6.52 -11.85 16.55
N THR A 50 -7.67 -11.22 16.78
CA THR A 50 -8.03 -9.93 16.15
C THR A 50 -7.07 -8.80 16.53
N PHE A 51 -6.60 -8.80 17.77
CA PHE A 51 -5.68 -7.76 18.24
C PHE A 51 -4.31 -7.87 17.57
N GLU A 52 -3.77 -9.09 17.51
CA GLU A 52 -2.48 -9.34 16.85
C GLU A 52 -2.55 -9.03 15.36
N LEU A 53 -3.64 -9.43 14.71
CA LEU A 53 -3.87 -9.15 13.30
C LEU A 53 -3.88 -7.65 13.03
N LYS A 54 -4.62 -6.90 13.84
CA LYS A 54 -4.72 -5.44 13.67
C LYS A 54 -3.38 -4.75 13.88
N THR A 55 -2.62 -5.18 14.87
CA THR A 55 -1.28 -4.64 15.13
C THR A 55 -0.35 -4.89 13.94
N TYR A 56 -0.37 -6.11 13.40
CA TYR A 56 0.42 -6.49 12.24
C TYR A 56 0.01 -5.69 11.00
N GLU A 57 -1.30 -5.53 10.78
CA GLU A 57 -1.81 -4.73 9.66
C GLU A 57 -1.37 -3.27 9.75
N ASN A 58 -1.32 -2.69 10.95
CA ASN A 58 -0.83 -1.34 11.13
C ASN A 58 0.65 -1.21 10.81
N GLU A 59 1.46 -2.21 11.16
CA GLU A 59 2.87 -2.25 10.79
C GLU A 59 3.04 -2.33 9.28
N ILE A 60 2.26 -3.18 8.60
CA ILE A 60 2.29 -3.29 7.14
C ILE A 60 1.93 -1.96 6.49
N LYS A 61 0.88 -1.29 6.96
CA LYS A 61 0.46 0.01 6.42
C LYS A 61 1.55 1.06 6.56
N ASN A 62 2.24 1.09 7.70
CA ASN A 62 3.34 2.03 7.92
C ASN A 62 4.50 1.73 6.98
N ASN A 63 4.85 0.47 6.80
CA ASN A 63 5.92 0.07 5.89
C ASN A 63 5.58 0.38 4.43
N LEU A 64 4.34 0.15 4.02
CA LEU A 64 3.88 0.48 2.69
C LEU A 64 3.89 2.00 2.45
N ALA A 65 3.51 2.79 3.46
CA ALA A 65 3.55 4.25 3.36
C ALA A 65 4.98 4.74 3.16
N GLU A 66 5.95 4.18 3.88
CA GLU A 66 7.36 4.51 3.71
C GLU A 66 7.84 4.14 2.30
N ALA A 67 7.46 2.96 1.81
CA ALA A 67 7.83 2.53 0.46
C ALA A 67 7.26 3.48 -0.61
N VAL A 68 6.04 3.95 -0.42
CA VAL A 68 5.40 4.90 -1.33
C VAL A 68 6.17 6.23 -1.34
N VAL A 69 6.53 6.74 -0.15
CA VAL A 69 7.29 7.98 -0.03
C VAL A 69 8.64 7.86 -0.73
N ASP A 70 9.35 6.75 -0.51
CA ASP A 70 10.64 6.50 -1.15
C ASP A 70 10.52 6.47 -2.67
N LYS A 71 9.47 5.85 -3.21
CA LYS A 71 9.21 5.81 -4.65
C LYS A 71 8.89 7.18 -5.22
N ILE A 72 8.13 8.01 -4.48
CA ILE A 72 7.83 9.38 -4.89
C ILE A 72 9.13 10.17 -5.00
N LEU A 73 9.97 10.11 -3.98
CA LEU A 73 11.25 10.84 -3.97
C LEU A 73 12.16 10.38 -5.10
N PHE A 74 12.22 9.06 -5.34
CA PHE A 74 13.02 8.51 -6.42
C PHE A 74 12.55 8.99 -7.79
N LYS A 75 11.25 8.97 -8.04
CA LYS A 75 10.68 9.41 -9.31
C LYS A 75 10.87 10.90 -9.53
N LEU A 76 10.69 11.72 -8.50
CA LEU A 76 10.91 13.16 -8.60
C LEU A 76 12.39 13.48 -8.91
N ALA A 77 13.31 12.78 -8.24
CA ALA A 77 14.74 12.97 -8.48
C ALA A 77 15.14 12.60 -9.91
N ASN A 78 14.50 11.59 -10.50
CA ASN A 78 14.84 11.14 -11.86
C ASN A 78 14.13 11.92 -12.97
N ASN A 79 13.08 12.67 -12.63
CA ASN A 79 12.33 13.46 -13.61
C ASN A 79 12.67 14.95 -13.60
N LEU A 80 13.57 15.34 -12.71
CA LEU A 80 14.11 16.69 -12.63
C LEU A 80 15.52 16.72 -13.26
#